data_b22c2120095b4e6d63586f042522a8b9
#
_entry.id   b22c2120095b4e6d63586f042522a8b9
#
_cell.length_a   1.000
_cell.length_b   1.000
_cell.length_c   1.000
_cell.angle_alpha   90.00
_cell.angle_beta   90.00
_cell.angle_gamma   90.00
#
_symmetry.space_group_name_H-M   'P 1'
#
loop_
_entity.id
_entity.type
_entity.pdbx_description
1 polymer ?
#
loop_
_entity_poly.entity_id
_entity_poly.type
_entity_poly.pdbx_seq_one_letter_code
_entity_poly.pdbx_strand_id
1 'polypeptide(L)'
;RYGLVGSEMCIRDRYGGDSVESQISLQSAEGIIKNIDQTKFSATMQDIKDFDVKSINKEALIFIAVHGKDGEDGTTQKLLSENNIKFTGSDENSTKKCWDKISSKILMVENEIPTPEFQVISANQKLDLKNDFFLKNDSFFVKPNNNGSSFGVSKVDHKKNLGKAITEARKYSKDVIIEKAYNTAEYTVGILKGEALQPLEIIAEDNKGFYDFEAKYLSLSLIHI
;
A
#
# COMPACT_ATOMS: atom_id res chain seq x y z
N ARG A 1 -42.12 -11.49 -19.05
CA ARG A 1 -40.98 -12.45 -18.80
C ARG A 1 -39.84 -12.03 -19.70
N TYR A 2 -38.95 -11.22 -19.20
CA TYR A 2 -37.66 -10.99 -19.83
C TYR A 2 -36.65 -11.84 -19.04
N GLY A 3 -36.27 -12.98 -19.62
CA GLY A 3 -35.18 -13.78 -19.16
C GLY A 3 -33.88 -12.98 -19.37
N LEU A 4 -33.30 -12.48 -18.32
CA LEU A 4 -31.91 -12.13 -18.28
C LEU A 4 -31.14 -13.45 -18.31
N VAL A 5 -30.73 -13.87 -19.51
CA VAL A 5 -29.69 -14.86 -19.70
C VAL A 5 -28.43 -14.21 -19.16
N GLY A 6 -27.84 -14.79 -18.11
CA GLY A 6 -26.77 -14.22 -17.33
C GLY A 6 -25.57 -13.79 -18.17
N SER A 7 -25.26 -12.53 -18.14
CA SER A 7 -23.90 -12.07 -18.38
C SER A 7 -23.10 -12.44 -17.14
N GLU A 8 -22.46 -13.60 -17.14
CA GLU A 8 -21.45 -13.93 -16.16
C GLU A 8 -20.41 -12.81 -16.23
N MET A 9 -20.31 -12.00 -15.17
CA MET A 9 -19.30 -10.97 -15.11
C MET A 9 -17.94 -11.69 -14.97
N CYS A 10 -17.12 -11.57 -16.00
CA CYS A 10 -15.78 -12.17 -16.00
C CYS A 10 -14.86 -11.28 -15.15
N ILE A 11 -14.37 -11.80 -14.04
CA ILE A 11 -13.37 -11.17 -13.20
C ILE A 11 -12.01 -11.77 -13.55
N ARG A 12 -11.04 -10.90 -13.84
CA ARG A 12 -9.65 -11.33 -14.02
C ARG A 12 -8.80 -10.72 -12.93
N ASP A 13 -8.33 -11.56 -12.03
CA ASP A 13 -7.47 -11.15 -10.94
C ASP A 13 -6.01 -11.00 -11.43
N ARG A 14 -5.34 -9.92 -11.03
CA ARG A 14 -3.95 -9.64 -11.33
C ARG A 14 -3.10 -9.75 -10.09
N TYR A 15 -2.06 -10.55 -10.12
CA TYR A 15 -1.16 -10.82 -9.01
C TYR A 15 0.31 -10.85 -9.48
N GLY A 16 1.25 -11.08 -8.59
CA GLY A 16 2.66 -11.32 -8.89
C GLY A 16 3.47 -10.03 -9.05
N GLY A 17 4.19 -9.92 -10.14
CA GLY A 17 5.13 -8.84 -10.40
C GLY A 17 6.55 -9.15 -9.89
N ASP A 18 7.47 -8.15 -10.03
CA ASP A 18 8.87 -8.25 -9.60
C ASP A 18 9.11 -7.60 -8.23
N SER A 19 8.04 -7.22 -7.53
CA SER A 19 8.17 -6.61 -6.20
C SER A 19 8.48 -7.65 -5.12
N VAL A 20 9.02 -7.18 -4.01
CA VAL A 20 9.23 -7.98 -2.80
C VAL A 20 7.91 -8.54 -2.23
N GLU A 21 6.77 -8.00 -2.69
CA GLU A 21 5.41 -8.35 -2.27
C GLU A 21 4.71 -9.34 -3.22
N SER A 22 5.41 -9.89 -4.22
CA SER A 22 4.81 -10.78 -5.24
C SER A 22 4.13 -12.01 -4.65
N GLN A 23 4.69 -12.59 -3.58
CA GLN A 23 4.09 -13.74 -2.89
C GLN A 23 2.78 -13.35 -2.16
N ILE A 24 2.73 -12.15 -1.58
CA ILE A 24 1.53 -11.64 -0.93
C ILE A 24 0.43 -11.37 -1.98
N SER A 25 0.82 -10.82 -3.14
CA SER A 25 -0.08 -10.64 -4.28
C SER A 25 -0.72 -11.97 -4.71
N LEU A 26 0.07 -13.05 -4.80
CA LEU A 26 -0.43 -14.38 -5.14
C LEU A 26 -1.43 -14.89 -4.10
N GLN A 27 -1.08 -14.82 -2.81
CA GLN A 27 -1.97 -15.26 -1.73
C GLN A 27 -3.29 -14.49 -1.70
N SER A 28 -3.24 -13.18 -1.97
CA SER A 28 -4.45 -12.33 -2.07
C SER A 28 -5.33 -12.79 -3.22
N ALA A 29 -4.77 -13.04 -4.41
CA ALA A 29 -5.50 -13.52 -5.58
C ALA A 29 -6.12 -14.90 -5.35
N GLU A 30 -5.38 -15.84 -4.76
CA GLU A 30 -5.91 -17.16 -4.40
C GLU A 30 -7.07 -17.07 -3.40
N GLY A 31 -6.94 -16.17 -2.41
CA GLY A 31 -8.00 -15.88 -1.45
C GLY A 31 -9.27 -15.35 -2.11
N ILE A 32 -9.14 -14.46 -3.10
CA ILE A 32 -10.26 -13.91 -3.86
C ILE A 32 -10.94 -15.02 -4.67
N ILE A 33 -10.19 -15.78 -5.46
CA ILE A 33 -10.75 -16.87 -6.28
C ILE A 33 -11.48 -17.92 -5.44
N LYS A 34 -10.92 -18.26 -4.28
CA LYS A 34 -11.52 -19.24 -3.37
C LYS A 34 -12.86 -18.77 -2.78
N ASN A 35 -13.03 -17.47 -2.55
CA ASN A 35 -14.17 -16.92 -1.82
C ASN A 35 -15.19 -16.19 -2.73
N ILE A 36 -14.91 -16.03 -4.01
CA ILE A 36 -15.83 -15.38 -4.92
C ILE A 36 -17.07 -16.25 -5.16
N ASP A 37 -18.22 -15.64 -5.31
CA ASP A 37 -19.47 -16.33 -5.66
C ASP A 37 -19.43 -16.79 -7.13
N GLN A 38 -19.01 -18.03 -7.34
CA GLN A 38 -18.90 -18.65 -8.68
C GLN A 38 -20.24 -18.85 -9.39
N THR A 39 -21.36 -18.65 -8.70
CA THR A 39 -22.69 -18.66 -9.36
C THR A 39 -23.00 -17.35 -10.07
N LYS A 40 -22.28 -16.27 -9.74
CA LYS A 40 -22.45 -14.92 -10.31
C LYS A 40 -21.26 -14.46 -11.14
N PHE A 41 -20.07 -15.00 -10.86
CA PHE A 41 -18.82 -14.53 -11.46
C PHE A 41 -18.01 -15.68 -12.01
N SER A 42 -17.50 -15.53 -13.22
CA SER A 42 -16.44 -16.37 -13.75
C SER A 42 -15.11 -15.67 -13.52
N ALA A 43 -14.25 -16.23 -12.66
CA ALA A 43 -13.01 -15.59 -12.24
C ALA A 43 -11.78 -16.39 -12.67
N THR A 44 -10.73 -15.70 -13.13
CA THR A 44 -9.44 -16.27 -13.51
C THR A 44 -8.31 -15.44 -12.95
N MET A 45 -7.19 -16.07 -12.60
CA MET A 45 -5.96 -15.43 -12.16
C MET A 45 -4.98 -15.30 -13.33
N GLN A 46 -4.21 -14.19 -13.36
CA GLN A 46 -3.12 -14.00 -14.31
C GLN A 46 -2.01 -13.18 -13.68
N ASP A 47 -0.76 -13.65 -13.81
CA ASP A 47 0.41 -12.85 -13.38
C ASP A 47 0.48 -11.55 -14.18
N ILE A 48 0.82 -10.46 -13.49
CA ILE A 48 0.97 -9.13 -14.10
C ILE A 48 2.10 -9.12 -15.14
N LYS A 49 3.09 -9.99 -15.02
CA LYS A 49 4.18 -10.14 -16.00
C LYS A 49 3.72 -10.62 -17.38
N ASP A 50 2.66 -11.44 -17.37
CA ASP A 50 2.05 -11.98 -18.60
C ASP A 50 0.89 -11.11 -19.10
N PHE A 51 0.83 -9.86 -18.61
CA PHE A 51 -0.28 -8.96 -18.87
C PHE A 51 -0.22 -8.37 -20.27
N ASP A 52 -1.06 -8.87 -21.16
CA ASP A 52 -1.35 -8.21 -22.45
C ASP A 52 -2.72 -7.55 -22.41
N VAL A 53 -2.72 -6.23 -22.31
CA VAL A 53 -3.95 -5.41 -22.28
C VAL A 53 -4.82 -5.59 -23.53
N LYS A 54 -4.23 -5.93 -24.69
CA LYS A 54 -4.95 -6.13 -25.94
C LYS A 54 -5.74 -7.44 -25.99
N SER A 55 -5.34 -8.42 -25.17
CA SER A 55 -6.02 -9.72 -25.07
C SER A 55 -7.23 -9.72 -24.13
N ILE A 56 -7.49 -8.58 -23.43
CA ILE A 56 -8.55 -8.50 -22.43
C ILE A 56 -9.91 -8.26 -23.12
N ASN A 57 -10.89 -9.07 -22.73
CA ASN A 57 -12.28 -8.74 -23.05
C ASN A 57 -12.66 -7.43 -22.32
N LYS A 58 -13.09 -6.43 -23.07
CA LYS A 58 -13.48 -5.10 -22.55
C LYS A 58 -14.66 -5.12 -21.58
N GLU A 59 -15.47 -6.17 -21.61
CA GLU A 59 -16.55 -6.38 -20.65
C GLU A 59 -16.08 -7.00 -19.32
N ALA A 60 -14.83 -7.46 -19.25
CA ALA A 60 -14.27 -8.01 -18.02
C ALA A 60 -14.00 -6.89 -17.00
N LEU A 61 -14.19 -7.23 -15.72
CA LEU A 61 -13.71 -6.42 -14.60
C LEU A 61 -12.35 -6.94 -14.15
N ILE A 62 -11.36 -6.06 -14.09
CA ILE A 62 -10.05 -6.41 -13.54
C ILE A 62 -10.05 -6.15 -12.04
N PHE A 63 -9.78 -7.19 -11.25
CA PHE A 63 -9.45 -7.03 -9.84
C PHE A 63 -7.93 -6.91 -9.72
N ILE A 64 -7.44 -5.85 -9.08
CA ILE A 64 -6.01 -5.61 -8.92
C ILE A 64 -5.59 -6.09 -7.54
N ALA A 65 -5.06 -7.33 -7.45
CA ALA A 65 -4.49 -7.92 -6.25
C ALA A 65 -2.94 -7.78 -6.22
N VAL A 66 -2.36 -7.01 -7.12
CA VAL A 66 -0.92 -6.71 -7.12
C VAL A 66 -0.62 -5.77 -5.97
N HIS A 67 0.26 -6.18 -5.08
CA HIS A 67 0.81 -5.35 -4.01
C HIS A 67 2.12 -4.70 -4.45
N GLY A 68 2.35 -3.48 -3.98
CA GLY A 68 3.56 -2.75 -4.25
C GLY A 68 3.61 -2.16 -5.66
N LYS A 69 4.80 -2.18 -6.24
CA LYS A 69 5.06 -1.65 -7.57
C LYS A 69 4.17 -2.31 -8.62
N ASP A 70 3.76 -1.55 -9.62
CA ASP A 70 2.83 -1.89 -10.70
C ASP A 70 1.36 -2.05 -10.27
N GLY A 71 1.07 -2.33 -8.99
CA GLY A 71 -0.30 -2.44 -8.46
C GLY A 71 -0.77 -1.21 -7.70
N GLU A 72 0.12 -0.62 -6.91
CA GLU A 72 -0.19 0.48 -5.98
C GLU A 72 0.43 1.83 -6.41
N ASP A 73 1.19 1.88 -7.49
CA ASP A 73 1.87 3.08 -7.99
C ASP A 73 1.13 3.81 -9.13
N GLY A 74 -0.05 3.32 -9.51
CA GLY A 74 -0.86 3.88 -10.60
C GLY A 74 -0.55 3.32 -11.99
N THR A 75 0.50 2.50 -12.15
CA THR A 75 0.94 2.00 -13.46
C THR A 75 -0.13 1.13 -14.13
N THR A 76 -0.65 0.13 -13.42
CA THR A 76 -1.71 -0.75 -13.93
C THR A 76 -3.01 0.02 -14.14
N GLN A 77 -3.40 0.89 -13.21
CA GLN A 77 -4.60 1.72 -13.31
C GLN A 77 -4.58 2.59 -14.56
N LYS A 78 -3.44 3.22 -14.85
CA LYS A 78 -3.23 4.01 -16.07
C LYS A 78 -3.43 3.17 -17.32
N LEU A 79 -2.75 2.03 -17.40
CA LEU A 79 -2.81 1.14 -18.56
C LEU A 79 -4.23 0.65 -18.83
N LEU A 80 -4.98 0.29 -17.78
CA LEU A 80 -6.37 -0.14 -17.90
C LEU A 80 -7.29 1.01 -18.34
N SER A 81 -7.13 2.20 -17.76
CA SER A 81 -7.91 3.40 -18.12
C SER A 81 -7.71 3.81 -19.57
N GLU A 82 -6.45 3.86 -20.04
CA GLU A 82 -6.12 4.20 -21.44
C GLU A 82 -6.73 3.23 -22.46
N ASN A 83 -7.04 1.99 -22.03
CA ASN A 83 -7.65 0.97 -22.87
C ASN A 83 -9.17 0.78 -22.62
N ASN A 84 -9.78 1.65 -21.81
CA ASN A 84 -11.21 1.61 -21.43
C ASN A 84 -11.62 0.27 -20.79
N ILE A 85 -10.76 -0.30 -19.95
CA ILE A 85 -11.00 -1.53 -19.20
C ILE A 85 -11.38 -1.17 -17.77
N LYS A 86 -12.48 -1.75 -17.29
CA LYS A 86 -12.97 -1.54 -15.92
C LYS A 86 -12.08 -2.27 -14.91
N PHE A 87 -11.81 -1.64 -13.78
CA PHE A 87 -11.03 -2.24 -12.70
C PHE A 87 -11.54 -1.81 -11.32
N THR A 88 -11.14 -2.55 -10.30
CA THR A 88 -11.45 -2.23 -8.89
C THR A 88 -10.38 -1.32 -8.30
N GLY A 89 -10.80 -0.49 -7.34
CA GLY A 89 -9.90 0.41 -6.62
C GLY A 89 -9.96 1.85 -7.14
N SER A 90 -8.97 2.64 -6.72
CA SER A 90 -8.84 4.04 -7.05
C SER A 90 -8.24 4.26 -8.44
N ASP A 91 -8.44 5.44 -9.02
CA ASP A 91 -7.83 5.84 -10.29
C ASP A 91 -6.29 5.98 -10.20
N GLU A 92 -5.64 6.15 -11.36
CA GLU A 92 -4.19 6.32 -11.49
C GLU A 92 -3.64 7.41 -10.57
N ASN A 93 -4.27 8.59 -10.58
CA ASN A 93 -3.75 9.75 -9.87
C ASN A 93 -3.83 9.58 -8.35
N SER A 94 -4.97 9.08 -7.89
CA SER A 94 -5.18 8.80 -6.45
C SER A 94 -4.24 7.71 -5.96
N THR A 95 -4.13 6.62 -6.71
CA THR A 95 -3.22 5.51 -6.40
C THR A 95 -1.78 5.98 -6.33
N LYS A 96 -1.30 6.71 -7.33
CA LYS A 96 0.07 7.26 -7.38
C LYS A 96 0.37 8.21 -6.22
N LYS A 97 -0.57 9.09 -5.87
CA LYS A 97 -0.40 10.03 -4.74
C LYS A 97 -0.34 9.29 -3.41
N CYS A 98 -1.14 8.24 -3.23
CA CYS A 98 -1.13 7.45 -2.00
C CYS A 98 0.12 6.57 -1.87
N TRP A 99 0.67 6.08 -2.99
CA TRP A 99 1.92 5.33 -3.01
C TRP A 99 3.14 6.17 -2.61
N ASP A 100 3.18 7.43 -3.07
CA ASP A 100 4.23 8.39 -2.74
C ASP A 100 3.93 9.06 -1.39
N LYS A 101 4.65 8.65 -0.34
CA LYS A 101 4.41 9.13 1.03
C LYS A 101 4.63 10.63 1.17
N ILE A 102 5.60 11.19 0.44
CA ILE A 102 5.88 12.63 0.48
C ILE A 102 4.70 13.38 -0.14
N SER A 103 4.22 12.96 -1.31
CA SER A 103 3.03 13.53 -1.95
C SER A 103 1.79 13.44 -1.06
N SER A 104 1.57 12.28 -0.43
CA SER A 104 0.47 12.10 0.52
C SER A 104 0.57 13.06 1.70
N LYS A 105 1.76 13.22 2.27
CA LYS A 105 1.99 14.13 3.41
C LYS A 105 1.76 15.59 3.05
N ILE A 106 2.26 16.01 1.89
CA ILE A 106 2.04 17.38 1.38
C ILE A 106 0.55 17.62 1.21
N LEU A 107 -0.16 16.67 0.57
CA LEU A 107 -1.61 16.78 0.37
C LEU A 107 -2.38 16.85 1.69
N MET A 108 -1.98 16.06 2.70
CA MET A 108 -2.59 16.13 4.04
C MET A 108 -2.38 17.49 4.67
N VAL A 109 -1.16 18.05 4.61
CA VAL A 109 -0.85 19.38 5.17
C VAL A 109 -1.63 20.48 4.44
N GLU A 110 -1.68 20.45 3.11
CA GLU A 110 -2.41 21.42 2.28
C GLU A 110 -3.94 21.41 2.56
N ASN A 111 -4.49 20.28 2.98
CA ASN A 111 -5.90 20.12 3.30
C ASN A 111 -6.20 20.07 4.79
N GLU A 112 -5.25 20.49 5.64
CA GLU A 112 -5.40 20.53 7.10
C GLU A 112 -5.77 19.18 7.74
N ILE A 113 -5.41 18.07 7.08
CA ILE A 113 -5.61 16.72 7.60
C ILE A 113 -4.49 16.42 8.60
N PRO A 114 -4.80 16.07 9.84
CA PRO A 114 -3.79 15.76 10.86
C PRO A 114 -2.85 14.65 10.40
N THR A 115 -1.55 14.92 10.47
CA THR A 115 -0.50 13.97 10.10
C THR A 115 0.72 14.21 10.99
N PRO A 116 1.52 13.18 11.34
CA PRO A 116 2.77 13.36 12.08
C PRO A 116 3.70 14.38 11.42
N GLU A 117 4.35 15.22 12.23
CA GLU A 117 5.45 16.07 11.75
C GLU A 117 6.51 15.21 11.03
N PHE A 118 7.07 15.73 9.97
CA PHE A 118 8.02 14.98 9.16
C PHE A 118 9.12 15.83 8.53
N GLN A 119 10.21 15.18 8.17
CA GLN A 119 11.29 15.70 7.33
C GLN A 119 11.54 14.77 6.15
N VAL A 120 11.82 15.36 5.00
CA VAL A 120 12.22 14.65 3.80
C VAL A 120 13.73 14.72 3.66
N ILE A 121 14.38 13.60 3.44
CA ILE A 121 15.81 13.51 3.14
C ILE A 121 15.96 13.03 1.70
N SER A 122 16.17 13.96 0.79
CA SER A 122 16.36 13.66 -0.63
C SER A 122 17.65 12.87 -0.89
N ALA A 123 17.76 12.23 -2.06
CA ALA A 123 18.84 11.30 -2.43
C ALA A 123 20.25 11.78 -2.09
N ASN A 124 20.54 13.06 -2.34
CA ASN A 124 21.86 13.66 -2.14
C ASN A 124 21.95 14.55 -0.90
N GLN A 125 20.87 14.62 -0.11
CA GLN A 125 20.85 15.45 1.08
C GLN A 125 21.52 14.74 2.25
N LYS A 126 22.35 15.49 2.98
CA LYS A 126 22.92 15.04 4.25
C LYS A 126 21.94 15.31 5.38
N LEU A 127 21.93 14.41 6.35
CA LEU A 127 21.16 14.57 7.58
C LEU A 127 21.73 15.74 8.41
N ASP A 128 20.89 16.73 8.69
CA ASP A 128 21.22 17.83 9.60
C ASP A 128 20.42 17.71 10.90
N LEU A 129 21.08 17.18 11.92
CA LEU A 129 20.48 17.01 13.27
C LEU A 129 20.28 18.33 14.04
N LYS A 130 20.76 19.47 13.51
CA LYS A 130 20.55 20.78 14.12
C LYS A 130 19.21 21.41 13.70
N ASN A 131 18.50 20.79 12.76
CA ASN A 131 17.16 21.21 12.38
C ASN A 131 16.21 21.10 13.60
N ASP A 132 15.31 22.05 13.75
CA ASP A 132 14.32 22.14 14.84
C ASP A 132 13.50 20.87 15.01
N PHE A 133 13.14 20.20 13.92
CA PHE A 133 12.41 18.95 13.95
C PHE A 133 13.16 17.89 14.76
N PHE A 134 14.47 17.73 14.53
CA PHE A 134 15.29 16.77 15.28
C PHE A 134 15.60 17.23 16.69
N LEU A 135 15.63 18.55 16.95
CA LEU A 135 15.85 19.06 18.29
C LEU A 135 14.66 18.81 19.21
N LYS A 136 13.44 18.93 18.68
CA LYS A 136 12.19 18.80 19.44
C LYS A 136 11.70 17.35 19.63
N ASN A 137 12.17 16.41 18.83
CA ASN A 137 11.68 15.05 18.85
C ASN A 137 12.82 14.06 19.14
N ASP A 138 12.54 12.99 19.89
CA ASP A 138 13.53 11.99 20.30
C ASP A 138 13.33 10.63 19.64
N SER A 139 12.12 10.30 19.21
CA SER A 139 11.79 9.05 18.56
C SER A 139 11.16 9.28 17.18
N PHE A 140 11.55 8.45 16.20
CA PHE A 140 11.21 8.64 14.80
C PHE A 140 10.84 7.32 14.13
N PHE A 141 10.01 7.42 13.08
CA PHE A 141 9.91 6.42 12.04
C PHE A 141 10.65 6.89 10.80
N VAL A 142 11.58 6.08 10.32
CA VAL A 142 12.30 6.30 9.06
C VAL A 142 11.73 5.36 8.03
N LYS A 143 11.26 5.89 6.89
CA LYS A 143 10.53 5.14 5.86
C LYS A 143 11.04 5.48 4.47
N PRO A 144 11.16 4.52 3.54
CA PRO A 144 11.34 4.84 2.13
C PRO A 144 10.10 5.59 1.62
N ASN A 145 10.29 6.56 0.70
CA ASN A 145 9.19 7.32 0.12
C ASN A 145 8.19 6.40 -0.59
N ASN A 146 8.70 5.55 -1.47
CA ASN A 146 7.93 4.61 -2.26
C ASN A 146 8.25 3.19 -1.79
N ASN A 147 7.35 2.53 -1.19
CA ASN A 147 7.29 1.09 -0.89
C ASN A 147 6.15 0.79 0.09
N GLY A 148 5.66 -0.45 0.08
CA GLY A 148 4.62 -0.94 0.97
C GLY A 148 5.14 -1.90 2.04
N SER A 149 4.21 -2.58 2.74
CA SER A 149 4.43 -3.73 3.64
C SER A 149 5.54 -3.56 4.68
N SER A 150 5.81 -2.34 5.10
CA SER A 150 6.85 -1.98 6.10
C SER A 150 8.30 -2.31 5.69
N PHE A 151 8.57 -2.68 4.43
CA PHE A 151 9.94 -2.85 3.96
C PHE A 151 10.74 -1.56 4.05
N GLY A 152 11.91 -1.64 4.67
CA GLY A 152 12.79 -0.49 4.88
C GLY A 152 12.31 0.51 5.94
N VAL A 153 11.22 0.22 6.66
CA VAL A 153 10.74 1.03 7.77
C VAL A 153 11.52 0.68 9.04
N SER A 154 11.93 1.70 9.76
CA SER A 154 12.64 1.54 11.05
C SER A 154 12.09 2.51 12.09
N LYS A 155 11.77 2.01 13.28
CA LYS A 155 11.58 2.84 14.48
C LYS A 155 12.94 3.18 15.08
N VAL A 156 13.19 4.42 15.38
CA VAL A 156 14.47 4.94 15.85
C VAL A 156 14.25 5.74 17.13
N ASP A 157 14.64 5.18 18.27
CA ASP A 157 14.51 5.82 19.59
C ASP A 157 15.74 6.65 19.98
N HIS A 158 16.82 6.58 19.19
CA HIS A 158 18.04 7.36 19.45
C HIS A 158 18.55 7.98 18.15
N LYS A 159 18.71 9.29 18.10
CA LYS A 159 19.16 10.08 16.92
C LYS A 159 20.44 9.55 16.28
N LYS A 160 21.38 8.98 17.05
CA LYS A 160 22.62 8.38 16.55
C LYS A 160 22.36 7.25 15.53
N ASN A 161 21.19 6.61 15.57
CA ASN A 161 20.82 5.51 14.67
C ASN A 161 20.13 5.97 13.38
N LEU A 162 19.78 7.25 13.25
CA LEU A 162 19.09 7.79 12.07
C LEU A 162 19.87 7.54 10.78
N GLY A 163 21.19 7.74 10.78
CA GLY A 163 22.01 7.51 9.60
C GLY A 163 21.92 6.07 9.09
N LYS A 164 21.94 5.08 10.00
CA LYS A 164 21.78 3.66 9.65
C LYS A 164 20.37 3.39 9.09
N ALA A 165 19.33 3.91 9.73
CA ALA A 165 17.96 3.74 9.29
C ALA A 165 17.71 4.37 7.90
N ILE A 166 18.26 5.56 7.63
CA ILE A 166 18.22 6.20 6.31
C ILE A 166 18.89 5.35 5.25
N THR A 167 20.07 4.79 5.57
CA THR A 167 20.79 3.89 4.64
C THR A 167 19.96 2.65 4.31
N GLU A 168 19.29 2.07 5.29
CA GLU A 168 18.40 0.92 5.09
C GLU A 168 17.19 1.30 4.22
N ALA A 169 16.50 2.39 4.54
CA ALA A 169 15.36 2.88 3.76
C ALA A 169 15.75 3.20 2.30
N ARG A 170 16.96 3.70 2.07
CA ARG A 170 17.49 4.00 0.72
C ARG A 170 17.71 2.80 -0.18
N LYS A 171 17.69 1.58 0.35
CA LYS A 171 17.69 0.37 -0.49
C LYS A 171 16.40 0.23 -1.31
N TYR A 172 15.31 0.85 -0.86
CA TYR A 172 13.98 0.75 -1.46
C TYR A 172 13.55 2.02 -2.17
N SER A 173 13.98 3.20 -1.72
CA SER A 173 13.66 4.48 -2.36
C SER A 173 14.79 5.48 -2.17
N LYS A 174 15.08 6.29 -3.20
CA LYS A 174 16.11 7.33 -3.15
C LYS A 174 15.81 8.37 -2.08
N ASP A 175 14.56 8.79 -2.01
CA ASP A 175 14.07 9.74 -1.03
C ASP A 175 13.51 8.99 0.18
N VAL A 176 13.76 9.54 1.36
CA VAL A 176 13.38 8.96 2.65
C VAL A 176 12.56 9.99 3.42
N ILE A 177 11.49 9.55 4.06
CA ILE A 177 10.71 10.37 4.98
C ILE A 177 11.03 9.93 6.41
N ILE A 178 11.24 10.93 7.27
CA ILE A 178 11.43 10.75 8.72
C ILE A 178 10.25 11.41 9.41
N GLU A 179 9.47 10.64 10.12
CA GLU A 179 8.30 11.11 10.87
C GLU A 179 8.56 11.05 12.37
N LYS A 180 7.96 11.97 13.12
CA LYS A 180 7.86 11.85 14.57
C LYS A 180 7.14 10.54 14.91
N ALA A 181 7.73 9.73 15.78
CA ALA A 181 7.08 8.53 16.29
C ALA A 181 6.09 8.90 17.41
N TYR A 182 4.92 8.26 17.35
CA TYR A 182 3.94 8.26 18.42
C TYR A 182 3.88 6.87 19.03
N ASN A 183 3.75 6.80 20.33
CA ASN A 183 3.62 5.53 21.05
C ASN A 183 2.14 5.35 21.43
N THR A 184 1.31 5.13 20.43
CA THR A 184 -0.15 5.01 20.55
C THR A 184 -0.61 3.74 19.84
N ALA A 185 -1.87 3.35 20.06
CA ALA A 185 -2.51 2.29 19.30
C ALA A 185 -2.55 2.62 17.79
N GLU A 186 -2.49 1.59 16.96
CA GLU A 186 -2.65 1.69 15.50
C GLU A 186 -4.09 1.34 15.11
N TYR A 187 -4.64 2.10 14.18
CA TYR A 187 -6.01 1.90 13.68
C TYR A 187 -6.02 1.84 12.16
N THR A 188 -6.97 1.07 11.64
CA THR A 188 -7.32 1.08 10.21
C THR A 188 -8.78 1.41 10.02
N VAL A 189 -9.12 2.10 8.93
CA VAL A 189 -10.48 2.45 8.55
C VAL A 189 -10.71 2.07 7.10
N GLY A 190 -11.61 1.14 6.86
CA GLY A 190 -12.03 0.79 5.51
C GLY A 190 -12.95 1.85 4.92
N ILE A 191 -12.89 2.04 3.61
CA ILE A 191 -13.84 2.88 2.86
C ILE A 191 -14.59 1.97 1.90
N LEU A 192 -15.92 1.97 1.99
CA LEU A 192 -16.79 1.21 1.09
C LEU A 192 -17.85 2.13 0.50
N LYS A 193 -17.92 2.20 -0.83
CA LYS A 193 -18.86 3.07 -1.57
C LYS A 193 -18.82 4.54 -1.14
N GLY A 194 -17.62 5.04 -0.78
CA GLY A 194 -17.42 6.42 -0.34
C GLY A 194 -17.72 6.68 1.14
N GLU A 195 -18.14 5.68 1.90
CA GLU A 195 -18.43 5.78 3.33
C GLU A 195 -17.32 5.15 4.16
N ALA A 196 -16.91 5.82 5.24
CA ALA A 196 -15.95 5.28 6.20
C ALA A 196 -16.63 4.22 7.07
N LEU A 197 -16.01 3.06 7.16
CA LEU A 197 -16.42 1.99 8.07
C LEU A 197 -15.93 2.28 9.49
N GLN A 198 -16.39 1.45 10.44
CA GLN A 198 -15.93 1.57 11.83
C GLN A 198 -14.41 1.36 11.93
N PRO A 199 -13.68 2.22 12.64
CA PRO A 199 -12.25 2.03 12.89
C PRO A 199 -11.99 0.70 13.62
N LEU A 200 -10.95 -0.01 13.19
CA LEU A 200 -10.48 -1.24 13.81
C LEU A 200 -9.10 -0.98 14.41
N GLU A 201 -8.90 -1.37 15.67
CA GLU A 201 -7.59 -1.35 16.31
C GLU A 201 -6.75 -2.54 15.84
N ILE A 202 -5.48 -2.26 15.49
CA ILE A 202 -4.51 -3.28 15.11
C ILE A 202 -3.68 -3.61 16.35
N ILE A 203 -3.82 -4.84 16.84
CA ILE A 203 -3.06 -5.35 17.97
C ILE A 203 -1.99 -6.30 17.44
N ALA A 204 -0.72 -5.88 17.51
CA ALA A 204 0.42 -6.74 17.18
C ALA A 204 0.87 -7.46 18.45
N GLU A 205 0.88 -8.79 18.44
CA GLU A 205 1.25 -9.61 19.60
C GLU A 205 2.75 -9.66 19.87
N ASP A 206 3.58 -9.20 18.95
CA ASP A 206 5.03 -9.26 19.10
C ASP A 206 5.62 -7.98 19.72
N ASN A 207 6.66 -8.20 20.55
CA ASN A 207 7.33 -7.18 21.37
C ASN A 207 8.12 -6.12 20.60
N LYS A 208 7.94 -5.97 19.28
CA LYS A 208 8.69 -5.00 18.44
C LYS A 208 8.12 -3.59 18.49
N GLY A 209 6.91 -3.43 19.01
CA GLY A 209 6.28 -2.13 19.26
C GLY A 209 5.80 -1.38 18.01
N PHE A 210 5.70 -2.04 16.86
CA PHE A 210 4.99 -1.55 15.67
C PHE A 210 4.62 -2.70 14.72
N TYR A 211 3.62 -2.48 13.87
CA TYR A 211 3.08 -3.47 12.95
C TYR A 211 3.99 -3.62 11.71
N ASP A 212 5.00 -4.47 11.83
CA ASP A 212 6.00 -4.73 10.79
C ASP A 212 5.54 -5.80 9.77
N PHE A 213 6.42 -6.15 8.82
CA PHE A 213 6.13 -7.17 7.81
C PHE A 213 5.87 -8.55 8.42
N GLU A 214 6.60 -8.93 9.46
CA GLU A 214 6.47 -10.22 10.13
C GLU A 214 5.11 -10.33 10.83
N ALA A 215 4.69 -9.26 11.52
CA ALA A 215 3.38 -9.16 12.14
C ALA A 215 2.23 -9.16 11.11
N LYS A 216 2.46 -8.59 9.91
CA LYS A 216 1.44 -8.52 8.85
C LYS A 216 1.17 -9.84 8.15
N TYR A 217 2.21 -10.65 7.92
CA TYR A 217 2.12 -11.76 6.97
C TYR A 217 2.65 -13.11 7.47
N LEU A 218 3.48 -13.13 8.52
CA LEU A 218 4.13 -14.35 9.00
C LEU A 218 3.63 -14.79 10.36
N SER A 219 3.26 -13.87 11.23
CA SER A 219 2.62 -14.21 12.49
C SER A 219 1.11 -14.32 12.30
N LEU A 220 0.46 -15.22 13.04
CA LEU A 220 -1.00 -15.31 13.14
C LEU A 220 -1.55 -14.15 13.99
N SER A 221 -1.02 -12.93 13.82
CA SER A 221 -1.53 -11.76 14.51
C SER A 221 -2.95 -11.48 14.04
N LEU A 222 -3.90 -11.84 14.84
CA LEU A 222 -5.32 -11.66 14.59
C LEU A 222 -5.64 -10.16 14.68
N ILE A 223 -6.28 -9.63 13.64
CA ILE A 223 -7.05 -8.41 13.77
C ILE A 223 -8.25 -8.77 14.66
N HIS A 224 -8.24 -8.34 15.90
CA HIS A 224 -9.40 -8.46 16.76
C HIS A 224 -10.34 -7.28 16.51
N ILE A 225 -11.57 -7.62 16.20
CA ILE A 225 -12.69 -6.68 16.06
C ILE A 225 -13.28 -6.42 17.43
#